data_1dbe9d1b1a15c6d5a84a4e5c863b7c6d
#
_entry.id   1dbe9d1b1a15c6d5a84a4e5c863b7c6d
#
_cell.length_a   1.000
_cell.length_b   1.000
_cell.length_c   1.000
_cell.angle_alpha   90.00
_cell.angle_beta   90.00
_cell.angle_gamma   90.00
#
_symmetry.space_group_name_H-M   'P 1'
#
loop_
_entity.id
_entity.type
_entity.pdbx_description
1 polymer ?
#
loop_
_entity_poly.entity_id
_entity_poly.type
_entity_poly.pdbx_seq_one_letter_code
_entity_poly.pdbx_strand_id
1 'polypeptide(L)'
;MSNKCFQLLVPLLVIAITAFVPILPALVSGGFPTDPYSELPVKLWAYDTFSDSGHWLGGPMPTIGFPTGGPLNNPDVFGSMWMHIGRFLPQSTAYGLMIGCIQCLNMFSIFVLAKSWTKEAISAMAAALYFGFCAAIQGYVIGGAITDMLHIWPYPMAIWSGMNAFRLSHLRWGVLAGIFFGLGFVTCPYNAVLFSTVALPLAWSLHQERVVFNSQGLKVAAVLGLSSLFIIGLYALKLQEVMSAASSQMSSELVQSTRHKWPFFGLSPDHPDRYVASLSDYMTTGKSNLIIRDSGARFYRSYTLGMLGIGIAIVGFLKNRSWLWTSILAMGILLSIGPFLSLTSNHFISAPSNPIYLAFYYVWPGTQMILEPFRYQLVATLGLCMLIAGGISVLKNKTLQLALVIGLPIEMGLFSTAPFPQPVSTFQTEEVYNQLPDSLNGGIIELPYHHKKSRLFVRQHFLNQLSHDQPIVNEVAGFLPAIFFENAFLARLMTHDAPYPVPTGRKETAVSGANQLYEDGFRSLILTPSELIDAQAAQQMRTQIEAVLGAPILQDDGRIIYAFQPSNTD
;
A
#
# COMPACT_ATOMS: atom_id res chain seq x y z
N MET A 1 -27.71 -19.51 -27.30
CA MET A 1 -26.64 -18.47 -27.06
C MET A 1 -25.79 -18.35 -28.30
N SER A 2 -25.61 -17.13 -28.82
CA SER A 2 -24.75 -16.95 -30.00
C SER A 2 -23.30 -17.32 -29.67
N ASN A 3 -22.58 -17.85 -30.66
CA ASN A 3 -21.16 -18.23 -30.52
C ASN A 3 -20.28 -17.07 -29.93
N LYS A 4 -20.69 -15.82 -30.14
CA LYS A 4 -20.04 -14.62 -29.63
C LYS A 4 -20.21 -14.44 -28.10
N CYS A 5 -21.38 -14.78 -27.54
CA CYS A 5 -21.60 -14.73 -26.10
C CYS A 5 -20.73 -15.77 -25.37
N PHE A 6 -20.62 -16.99 -25.92
CA PHE A 6 -19.81 -18.04 -25.34
C PHE A 6 -18.30 -17.68 -25.33
N GLN A 7 -17.81 -17.05 -26.39
CA GLN A 7 -16.41 -16.60 -26.51
C GLN A 7 -16.02 -15.50 -25.48
N LEU A 8 -16.99 -14.80 -24.90
CA LEU A 8 -16.77 -13.83 -23.85
C LEU A 8 -16.96 -14.42 -22.45
N LEU A 9 -17.97 -15.26 -22.29
CA LEU A 9 -18.36 -15.80 -21.00
C LEU A 9 -17.26 -16.70 -20.39
N VAL A 10 -16.63 -17.55 -21.21
CA VAL A 10 -15.57 -18.46 -20.75
C VAL A 10 -14.36 -17.69 -20.18
N PRO A 11 -13.74 -16.72 -20.88
CA PRO A 11 -12.65 -15.94 -20.30
C PRO A 11 -13.03 -15.20 -19.01
N LEU A 12 -14.25 -14.66 -18.94
CA LEU A 12 -14.71 -13.95 -17.74
C LEU A 12 -14.87 -14.90 -16.55
N LEU A 13 -15.39 -16.09 -16.77
CA LEU A 13 -15.52 -17.12 -15.75
C LEU A 13 -14.14 -17.60 -15.26
N VAL A 14 -13.21 -17.81 -16.18
CA VAL A 14 -11.82 -18.18 -15.85
C VAL A 14 -11.17 -17.08 -14.99
N ILE A 15 -11.31 -15.82 -15.38
CA ILE A 15 -10.81 -14.69 -14.60
C ILE A 15 -11.44 -14.66 -13.20
N ALA A 16 -12.76 -14.80 -13.11
CA ALA A 16 -13.47 -14.77 -11.84
C ALA A 16 -13.01 -15.90 -10.90
N ILE A 17 -12.85 -17.11 -11.39
CA ILE A 17 -12.40 -18.25 -10.58
C ILE A 17 -10.93 -18.08 -10.19
N THR A 18 -10.07 -17.75 -11.15
CA THR A 18 -8.60 -17.68 -10.91
C THR A 18 -8.20 -16.53 -10.01
N ALA A 19 -8.99 -15.46 -9.93
CA ALA A 19 -8.75 -14.35 -9.01
C ALA A 19 -8.75 -14.79 -7.53
N PHE A 20 -9.48 -15.83 -7.19
CA PHE A 20 -9.57 -16.35 -5.81
C PHE A 20 -8.52 -17.44 -5.50
N VAL A 21 -7.86 -18.02 -6.51
CA VAL A 21 -6.90 -19.11 -6.30
C VAL A 21 -5.77 -18.74 -5.32
N PRO A 22 -5.13 -17.56 -5.39
CA PRO A 22 -4.05 -17.21 -4.48
C PRO A 22 -4.47 -17.16 -3.00
N ILE A 23 -5.71 -16.79 -2.73
CA ILE A 23 -6.25 -16.57 -1.38
C ILE A 23 -7.13 -17.73 -0.87
N LEU A 24 -7.30 -18.76 -1.68
CA LEU A 24 -8.15 -19.91 -1.34
C LEU A 24 -7.78 -20.56 0.01
N PRO A 25 -6.48 -20.75 0.36
CA PRO A 25 -6.11 -21.30 1.66
C PRO A 25 -6.65 -20.45 2.83
N ALA A 26 -6.60 -19.13 2.73
CA ALA A 26 -7.12 -18.25 3.78
C ALA A 26 -8.65 -18.32 3.89
N LEU A 27 -9.36 -18.37 2.77
CA LEU A 27 -10.83 -18.53 2.79
C LEU A 27 -11.26 -19.86 3.39
N VAL A 28 -10.52 -20.94 3.12
CA VAL A 28 -10.85 -22.28 3.65
C VAL A 28 -10.50 -22.41 5.14
N SER A 29 -9.39 -21.82 5.58
CA SER A 29 -8.93 -21.89 6.97
C SER A 29 -9.59 -20.86 7.88
N GLY A 30 -10.29 -19.87 7.34
CA GLY A 30 -10.85 -18.75 8.10
C GLY A 30 -9.82 -17.71 8.53
N GLY A 31 -8.62 -17.72 7.94
CA GLY A 31 -7.58 -16.72 8.21
C GLY A 31 -7.54 -15.59 7.18
N PHE A 32 -6.58 -14.69 7.35
CA PHE A 32 -6.33 -13.58 6.43
C PHE A 32 -5.24 -13.95 5.42
N PRO A 33 -5.40 -13.65 4.11
CA PRO A 33 -4.38 -13.92 3.08
C PRO A 33 -3.26 -12.88 3.15
N THR A 34 -2.42 -12.96 4.19
CA THR A 34 -1.37 -11.98 4.43
C THR A 34 -0.24 -12.58 5.27
N ASP A 35 0.90 -11.90 5.26
CA ASP A 35 2.00 -12.19 6.18
C ASP A 35 1.62 -11.79 7.63
N PRO A 36 1.99 -12.57 8.66
CA PRO A 36 1.71 -12.24 10.05
C PRO A 36 2.33 -10.90 10.48
N TYR A 37 3.36 -10.48 9.77
CA TYR A 37 4.03 -9.20 10.00
C TYR A 37 3.52 -8.07 9.10
N SER A 38 2.34 -8.20 8.50
CA SER A 38 1.74 -7.19 7.63
C SER A 38 1.18 -5.99 8.42
N GLU A 39 0.81 -4.94 7.69
CA GLU A 39 0.12 -3.78 8.27
C GLU A 39 -1.41 -3.98 8.38
N LEU A 40 -1.90 -5.20 8.16
CA LEU A 40 -3.33 -5.48 8.16
C LEU A 40 -4.04 -5.09 9.47
N PRO A 41 -3.46 -5.24 10.68
CA PRO A 41 -4.11 -4.79 11.92
C PRO A 41 -4.58 -3.32 11.87
N VAL A 42 -3.76 -2.42 11.34
CA VAL A 42 -4.14 -1.00 11.18
C VAL A 42 -5.29 -0.83 10.20
N LYS A 43 -5.30 -1.61 9.11
CA LYS A 43 -6.39 -1.55 8.13
C LYS A 43 -7.69 -2.11 8.69
N LEU A 44 -7.64 -3.21 9.43
CA LEU A 44 -8.84 -3.77 10.08
C LEU A 44 -9.43 -2.79 11.07
N TRP A 45 -8.58 -2.15 11.88
CA TRP A 45 -9.00 -1.08 12.76
C TRP A 45 -9.64 0.09 11.97
N ALA A 46 -8.99 0.55 10.90
CA ALA A 46 -9.51 1.64 10.08
C ALA A 46 -10.87 1.29 9.45
N TYR A 47 -11.03 0.07 8.92
CA TYR A 47 -12.28 -0.38 8.33
C TYR A 47 -13.44 -0.35 9.33
N ASP A 48 -13.19 -0.84 10.54
CA ASP A 48 -14.18 -0.85 11.61
C ASP A 48 -14.54 0.58 12.05
N THR A 49 -13.54 1.36 12.40
CA THR A 49 -13.70 2.74 12.89
C THR A 49 -14.41 3.65 11.87
N PHE A 50 -14.03 3.58 10.58
CA PHE A 50 -14.68 4.39 9.54
C PHE A 50 -16.08 3.90 9.19
N SER A 51 -16.31 2.59 9.33
CA SER A 51 -17.62 1.99 9.14
C SER A 51 -18.62 2.50 10.18
N ASP A 52 -18.21 2.53 11.44
CA ASP A 52 -19.09 2.88 12.56
C ASP A 52 -19.28 4.39 12.73
N SER A 53 -18.24 5.17 12.50
CA SER A 53 -18.32 6.64 12.62
C SER A 53 -19.06 7.33 11.48
N GLY A 54 -19.27 6.64 10.33
CA GLY A 54 -19.85 7.22 9.11
C GLY A 54 -18.93 8.22 8.39
N HIS A 55 -17.68 8.37 8.83
CA HIS A 55 -16.68 9.27 8.23
C HIS A 55 -15.89 8.61 7.09
N TRP A 56 -16.57 8.13 6.07
CA TRP A 56 -16.01 7.31 4.98
C TRP A 56 -14.76 7.88 4.29
N LEU A 57 -14.62 9.20 4.22
CA LEU A 57 -13.47 9.85 3.59
C LEU A 57 -12.39 10.28 4.61
N GLY A 58 -12.68 10.14 5.89
CA GLY A 58 -11.83 10.58 6.98
C GLY A 58 -12.49 11.65 7.84
N GLY A 59 -11.92 11.91 9.00
CA GLY A 59 -12.43 12.88 9.97
C GLY A 59 -11.57 12.93 11.24
N PRO A 60 -11.98 13.72 12.23
CA PRO A 60 -11.36 13.71 13.53
C PRO A 60 -11.65 12.38 14.24
N MET A 61 -10.61 11.73 14.74
CA MET A 61 -10.69 10.47 15.46
C MET A 61 -10.20 10.68 16.91
N PRO A 62 -11.11 10.74 17.88
CA PRO A 62 -10.73 10.95 19.27
C PRO A 62 -10.03 9.73 19.89
N THR A 63 -10.18 8.56 19.28
CA THR A 63 -9.63 7.30 19.78
C THR A 63 -8.16 7.08 19.48
N ILE A 64 -7.53 7.95 18.65
CA ILE A 64 -6.09 7.91 18.32
C ILE A 64 -5.48 9.29 18.57
N GLY A 65 -4.14 9.33 18.76
CA GLY A 65 -3.42 10.58 19.02
C GLY A 65 -3.90 11.27 20.31
N PHE A 66 -4.38 10.49 21.28
CA PHE A 66 -4.87 11.02 22.56
C PHE A 66 -3.74 11.76 23.32
N PRO A 67 -4.02 12.89 24.01
CA PRO A 67 -5.33 13.45 24.38
C PRO A 67 -5.96 14.39 23.33
N THR A 68 -5.23 14.81 22.32
CA THR A 68 -5.69 15.82 21.36
C THR A 68 -6.61 15.26 20.27
N GLY A 69 -6.63 13.95 20.13
CA GLY A 69 -7.25 13.27 19.01
C GLY A 69 -6.41 13.37 17.72
N GLY A 70 -6.57 12.43 16.81
CA GLY A 70 -5.90 12.44 15.52
C GLY A 70 -6.88 12.73 14.39
N PRO A 71 -6.53 13.61 13.43
CA PRO A 71 -7.25 13.62 12.17
C PRO A 71 -6.78 12.42 11.37
N LEU A 72 -7.70 11.65 10.86
CA LEU A 72 -7.38 10.50 10.04
C LEU A 72 -8.07 10.60 8.69
N ASN A 73 -7.26 10.55 7.65
CA ASN A 73 -7.75 10.34 6.31
C ASN A 73 -7.97 8.83 6.11
N ASN A 74 -9.14 8.43 5.60
CA ASN A 74 -9.36 7.01 5.33
C ASN A 74 -8.38 6.54 4.24
N PRO A 75 -7.46 5.63 4.58
CA PRO A 75 -6.45 5.19 3.64
C PRO A 75 -7.00 4.26 2.54
N ASP A 76 -8.21 3.73 2.72
CA ASP A 76 -8.84 2.82 1.77
C ASP A 76 -10.37 2.91 1.86
N VAL A 77 -10.92 3.89 1.17
CA VAL A 77 -12.37 4.16 1.17
C VAL A 77 -13.17 2.97 0.65
N PHE A 78 -12.72 2.35 -0.46
CA PHE A 78 -13.43 1.21 -1.04
C PHE A 78 -13.34 -0.03 -0.16
N GLY A 79 -12.17 -0.27 0.46
CA GLY A 79 -12.00 -1.34 1.43
C GLY A 79 -12.94 -1.19 2.62
N SER A 80 -13.05 0.02 3.19
CA SER A 80 -13.97 0.32 4.29
C SER A 80 -15.43 0.07 3.88
N MET A 81 -15.85 0.55 2.70
CA MET A 81 -17.21 0.29 2.19
C MET A 81 -17.47 -1.21 2.01
N TRP A 82 -16.50 -1.95 1.48
CA TRP A 82 -16.63 -3.39 1.29
C TRP A 82 -16.75 -4.13 2.62
N MET A 83 -15.89 -3.81 3.58
CA MET A 83 -15.92 -4.44 4.91
C MET A 83 -17.21 -4.12 5.65
N HIS A 84 -17.75 -2.90 5.49
CA HIS A 84 -19.06 -2.54 6.02
C HIS A 84 -20.19 -3.39 5.42
N ILE A 85 -20.22 -3.57 4.10
CA ILE A 85 -21.20 -4.45 3.44
C ILE A 85 -21.02 -5.90 3.91
N GLY A 86 -19.78 -6.33 4.11
CA GLY A 86 -19.43 -7.70 4.53
C GLY A 86 -19.53 -7.96 6.04
N ARG A 87 -19.98 -7.02 6.87
CA ARG A 87 -19.99 -7.13 8.35
C ARG A 87 -20.80 -8.30 8.93
N PHE A 88 -21.68 -8.91 8.12
CA PHE A 88 -22.43 -10.12 8.50
C PHE A 88 -21.61 -11.42 8.31
N LEU A 89 -20.42 -11.35 7.74
CA LEU A 89 -19.47 -12.45 7.59
C LEU A 89 -18.37 -12.37 8.64
N PRO A 90 -17.68 -13.47 8.94
CA PRO A 90 -16.43 -13.38 9.68
C PRO A 90 -15.46 -12.40 9.00
N GLN A 91 -14.78 -11.56 9.78
CA GLN A 91 -13.95 -10.46 9.26
C GLN A 91 -12.88 -10.95 8.27
N SER A 92 -12.24 -12.10 8.56
CA SER A 92 -11.26 -12.72 7.65
C SER A 92 -11.88 -13.14 6.32
N THR A 93 -13.11 -13.70 6.36
CA THR A 93 -13.86 -14.09 5.15
C THR A 93 -14.24 -12.86 4.33
N ALA A 94 -14.78 -11.81 4.97
CA ALA A 94 -15.13 -10.56 4.30
C ALA A 94 -13.89 -9.92 3.63
N TYR A 95 -12.76 -9.89 4.33
CA TYR A 95 -11.49 -9.39 3.81
C TYR A 95 -10.99 -10.25 2.64
N GLY A 96 -10.97 -11.57 2.77
CA GLY A 96 -10.57 -12.48 1.70
C GLY A 96 -11.41 -12.29 0.43
N LEU A 97 -12.75 -12.20 0.58
CA LEU A 97 -13.65 -11.92 -0.55
C LEU A 97 -13.37 -10.57 -1.18
N MET A 98 -13.10 -9.53 -0.38
CA MET A 98 -12.69 -8.21 -0.87
C MET A 98 -11.45 -8.31 -1.76
N ILE A 99 -10.39 -8.95 -1.29
CA ILE A 99 -9.15 -9.13 -2.05
C ILE A 99 -9.40 -9.87 -3.36
N GLY A 100 -10.19 -10.97 -3.33
CA GLY A 100 -10.56 -11.72 -4.54
C GLY A 100 -11.33 -10.88 -5.55
N CYS A 101 -12.27 -10.06 -5.09
CA CYS A 101 -13.03 -9.15 -5.95
C CYS A 101 -12.15 -8.03 -6.55
N ILE A 102 -11.25 -7.45 -5.77
CA ILE A 102 -10.28 -6.45 -6.29
C ILE A 102 -9.40 -7.09 -7.37
N GLN A 103 -8.89 -8.29 -7.12
CA GLN A 103 -8.11 -9.05 -8.12
C GLN A 103 -8.92 -9.32 -9.38
N CYS A 104 -10.17 -9.75 -9.23
CA CYS A 104 -11.07 -9.98 -10.36
C CYS A 104 -11.26 -8.69 -11.20
N LEU A 105 -11.49 -7.54 -10.56
CA LEU A 105 -11.61 -6.24 -11.22
C LEU A 105 -10.31 -5.85 -11.94
N ASN A 106 -9.16 -6.05 -11.30
CA ASN A 106 -7.85 -5.79 -11.89
C ASN A 106 -7.64 -6.62 -13.17
N MET A 107 -7.84 -7.93 -13.07
CA MET A 107 -7.69 -8.84 -14.22
C MET A 107 -8.70 -8.52 -15.32
N PHE A 108 -9.95 -8.22 -14.96
CA PHE A 108 -10.98 -7.81 -15.91
C PHE A 108 -10.62 -6.53 -16.66
N SER A 109 -10.10 -5.52 -15.97
CA SER A 109 -9.70 -4.25 -16.60
C SER A 109 -8.57 -4.43 -17.61
N ILE A 110 -7.57 -5.27 -17.29
CA ILE A 110 -6.51 -5.66 -18.22
C ILE A 110 -7.08 -6.46 -19.40
N PHE A 111 -8.01 -7.39 -19.15
CA PHE A 111 -8.67 -8.14 -20.22
C PHE A 111 -9.38 -7.22 -21.21
N VAL A 112 -10.16 -6.24 -20.72
CA VAL A 112 -10.87 -5.28 -21.56
C VAL A 112 -9.89 -4.46 -22.42
N LEU A 113 -8.83 -3.94 -21.78
CA LEU A 113 -7.81 -3.14 -22.47
C LEU A 113 -7.09 -3.98 -23.54
N ALA A 114 -6.60 -5.17 -23.17
CA ALA A 114 -5.86 -6.07 -24.07
C ALA A 114 -6.73 -6.56 -25.23
N LYS A 115 -8.01 -6.91 -24.96
CA LYS A 115 -8.96 -7.32 -25.98
C LYS A 115 -9.30 -6.18 -26.94
N SER A 116 -9.40 -4.95 -26.45
CA SER A 116 -9.65 -3.79 -27.32
C SER A 116 -8.50 -3.58 -28.31
N TRP A 117 -7.29 -3.94 -27.91
CA TRP A 117 -6.09 -3.79 -28.71
C TRP A 117 -5.86 -4.97 -29.65
N THR A 118 -5.82 -6.22 -29.12
CA THR A 118 -5.51 -7.42 -29.91
C THR A 118 -6.70 -7.98 -30.69
N LYS A 119 -7.95 -7.61 -30.31
CA LYS A 119 -9.23 -8.15 -30.80
C LYS A 119 -9.42 -9.65 -30.50
N GLU A 120 -8.51 -10.29 -29.78
CA GLU A 120 -8.51 -11.72 -29.50
C GLU A 120 -8.68 -11.99 -28.00
N ALA A 121 -9.64 -12.87 -27.64
CA ALA A 121 -9.98 -13.14 -26.25
C ALA A 121 -8.93 -13.97 -25.50
N ILE A 122 -8.29 -14.94 -26.18
CA ILE A 122 -7.26 -15.80 -25.57
C ILE A 122 -6.04 -14.97 -25.20
N SER A 123 -5.58 -14.09 -26.09
CA SER A 123 -4.46 -13.19 -25.84
C SER A 123 -4.74 -12.22 -24.71
N ALA A 124 -5.97 -11.68 -24.66
CA ALA A 124 -6.41 -10.78 -23.58
C ALA A 124 -6.50 -11.52 -22.23
N MET A 125 -6.95 -12.78 -22.24
CA MET A 125 -6.99 -13.61 -21.05
C MET A 125 -5.57 -13.90 -20.52
N ALA A 126 -4.60 -14.16 -21.40
CA ALA A 126 -3.21 -14.33 -20.99
C ALA A 126 -2.65 -13.11 -20.27
N ALA A 127 -2.88 -11.91 -20.80
CA ALA A 127 -2.47 -10.66 -20.15
C ALA A 127 -3.15 -10.46 -18.78
N ALA A 128 -4.43 -10.77 -18.69
CA ALA A 128 -5.19 -10.67 -17.46
C ALA A 128 -4.69 -11.64 -16.38
N LEU A 129 -4.47 -12.91 -16.74
CA LEU A 129 -3.94 -13.92 -15.82
C LEU A 129 -2.50 -13.58 -15.39
N TYR A 130 -1.65 -13.18 -16.33
CA TYR A 130 -0.31 -12.74 -15.99
C TYR A 130 -0.34 -11.58 -14.98
N PHE A 131 -1.18 -10.58 -15.21
CA PHE A 131 -1.32 -9.45 -14.29
C PHE A 131 -1.77 -9.87 -12.90
N GLY A 132 -2.81 -10.70 -12.80
CA GLY A 132 -3.33 -11.17 -11.52
C GLY A 132 -2.32 -12.00 -10.72
N PHE A 133 -1.44 -12.74 -11.38
CA PHE A 133 -0.43 -13.58 -10.73
C PHE A 133 0.96 -12.97 -10.67
N CYS A 134 1.18 -11.77 -11.24
CA CYS A 134 2.49 -11.16 -11.24
C CYS A 134 2.99 -10.84 -9.82
N ALA A 135 4.31 -10.86 -9.67
CA ALA A 135 4.99 -10.66 -8.40
C ALA A 135 4.56 -9.37 -7.69
N ALA A 136 4.39 -8.28 -8.44
CA ALA A 136 4.00 -6.98 -7.92
C ALA A 136 2.63 -7.02 -7.22
N ILE A 137 1.63 -7.59 -7.88
CA ILE A 137 0.26 -7.69 -7.33
C ILE A 137 0.22 -8.64 -6.14
N GLN A 138 0.84 -9.82 -6.26
CA GLN A 138 0.85 -10.78 -5.18
C GLN A 138 1.62 -10.25 -3.95
N GLY A 139 2.68 -9.48 -4.16
CA GLY A 139 3.42 -8.83 -3.08
C GLY A 139 2.55 -7.81 -2.30
N TYR A 140 1.68 -7.07 -2.96
CA TYR A 140 0.75 -6.15 -2.29
C TYR A 140 -0.34 -6.88 -1.50
N VAL A 141 -0.85 -8.00 -2.01
CA VAL A 141 -1.81 -8.84 -1.26
C VAL A 141 -1.18 -9.30 0.05
N ILE A 142 0.06 -9.84 -0.01
CA ILE A 142 0.78 -10.32 1.18
C ILE A 142 1.05 -9.19 2.17
N GLY A 143 1.33 -8.00 1.68
CA GLY A 143 1.63 -6.83 2.52
C GLY A 143 0.46 -6.37 3.40
N GLY A 144 -0.78 -6.74 3.06
CA GLY A 144 -2.00 -6.49 3.84
C GLY A 144 -2.40 -5.02 4.06
N ALA A 145 -1.46 -4.13 4.29
CA ALA A 145 -1.72 -2.70 4.52
C ALA A 145 -1.86 -1.86 3.26
N ILE A 146 -1.54 -2.44 2.13
CA ILE A 146 -1.50 -1.73 0.85
C ILE A 146 -2.68 -2.11 -0.03
N THR A 147 -3.83 -2.41 0.61
CA THR A 147 -5.08 -2.75 -0.08
C THR A 147 -5.58 -1.63 -0.98
N ASP A 148 -5.41 -0.37 -0.55
CA ASP A 148 -5.66 0.80 -1.39
C ASP A 148 -4.85 0.78 -2.68
N MET A 149 -3.60 0.32 -2.64
CA MET A 149 -2.75 0.19 -3.83
C MET A 149 -3.11 -0.98 -4.73
N LEU A 150 -3.86 -1.97 -4.24
CA LEU A 150 -4.38 -3.06 -5.06
C LEU A 150 -5.47 -2.61 -6.04
N HIS A 151 -6.14 -1.50 -5.79
CA HIS A 151 -7.16 -0.96 -6.68
C HIS A 151 -6.55 -0.34 -7.95
N ILE A 152 -5.98 -1.19 -8.82
CA ILE A 152 -5.33 -0.73 -10.07
C ILE A 152 -6.34 -0.67 -11.22
N TRP A 153 -7.43 -1.42 -11.13
CA TRP A 153 -8.44 -1.55 -12.18
C TRP A 153 -8.94 -0.22 -12.80
N PRO A 154 -9.01 0.92 -12.08
CA PRO A 154 -9.49 2.14 -12.69
C PRO A 154 -8.57 2.66 -13.80
N TYR A 155 -7.24 2.44 -13.70
CA TYR A 155 -6.29 3.00 -14.65
C TYR A 155 -6.30 2.32 -16.01
N PRO A 156 -6.27 0.97 -16.14
CA PRO A 156 -6.50 0.32 -17.42
C PRO A 156 -7.85 0.69 -18.06
N MET A 157 -8.90 0.87 -17.25
CA MET A 157 -10.20 1.33 -17.73
C MET A 157 -10.18 2.79 -18.19
N ALA A 158 -9.44 3.66 -17.50
CA ALA A 158 -9.21 5.04 -17.94
C ALA A 158 -8.44 5.10 -19.27
N ILE A 159 -7.39 4.30 -19.41
CA ILE A 159 -6.62 4.19 -20.65
C ILE A 159 -7.50 3.67 -21.79
N TRP A 160 -8.24 2.59 -21.57
CA TRP A 160 -9.16 2.02 -22.58
C TRP A 160 -10.22 3.02 -23.03
N SER A 161 -10.90 3.66 -22.10
CA SER A 161 -11.94 4.65 -22.42
C SER A 161 -11.34 5.92 -23.03
N GLY A 162 -10.17 6.36 -22.56
CA GLY A 162 -9.45 7.50 -23.15
C GLY A 162 -9.04 7.24 -24.61
N MET A 163 -8.45 6.08 -24.90
CA MET A 163 -8.13 5.71 -26.29
C MET A 163 -9.38 5.68 -27.19
N ASN A 164 -10.49 5.15 -26.70
CA ASN A 164 -11.76 5.16 -27.45
C ASN A 164 -12.31 6.58 -27.62
N ALA A 165 -12.18 7.44 -26.61
CA ALA A 165 -12.63 8.82 -26.68
C ALA A 165 -11.92 9.59 -27.81
N PHE A 166 -10.62 9.48 -27.90
CA PHE A 166 -9.84 10.15 -28.94
C PHE A 166 -10.07 9.54 -30.33
N ARG A 167 -10.03 8.20 -30.45
CA ARG A 167 -10.17 7.52 -31.75
C ARG A 167 -11.57 7.62 -32.34
N LEU A 168 -12.61 7.56 -31.50
CA LEU A 168 -14.00 7.66 -31.94
C LEU A 168 -14.53 9.08 -31.88
N SER A 169 -13.76 10.02 -31.33
CA SER A 169 -14.17 11.41 -31.12
C SER A 169 -15.47 11.56 -30.32
N HIS A 170 -15.73 10.67 -29.35
CA HIS A 170 -16.96 10.64 -28.57
C HIS A 170 -16.74 11.11 -27.12
N LEU A 171 -17.33 12.26 -26.75
CA LEU A 171 -17.17 12.88 -25.42
C LEU A 171 -17.58 11.97 -24.26
N ARG A 172 -18.58 11.10 -24.44
CA ARG A 172 -19.01 10.13 -23.42
C ARG A 172 -17.88 9.22 -22.94
N TRP A 173 -16.97 8.83 -23.82
CA TRP A 173 -15.81 8.04 -23.47
C TRP A 173 -14.77 8.90 -22.73
N GLY A 174 -14.67 10.18 -23.03
CA GLY A 174 -13.85 11.15 -22.29
C GLY A 174 -14.33 11.33 -20.86
N VAL A 175 -15.65 11.50 -20.66
CA VAL A 175 -16.27 11.51 -19.31
C VAL A 175 -15.93 10.25 -18.55
N LEU A 176 -16.13 9.08 -19.17
CA LEU A 176 -15.88 7.80 -18.52
C LEU A 176 -14.41 7.60 -18.15
N ALA A 177 -13.47 8.04 -19.02
CA ALA A 177 -12.04 8.02 -18.74
C ALA A 177 -11.69 8.91 -17.53
N GLY A 178 -12.27 10.10 -17.47
CA GLY A 178 -12.08 11.00 -16.34
C GLY A 178 -12.66 10.46 -15.04
N ILE A 179 -13.83 9.83 -15.10
CA ILE A 179 -14.44 9.16 -13.92
C ILE A 179 -13.51 8.06 -13.42
N PHE A 180 -13.03 7.17 -14.27
CA PHE A 180 -12.13 6.09 -13.86
C PHE A 180 -10.82 6.64 -13.28
N PHE A 181 -10.21 7.64 -13.89
CA PHE A 181 -8.99 8.24 -13.35
C PHE A 181 -9.25 8.91 -11.99
N GLY A 182 -10.34 9.65 -11.86
CA GLY A 182 -10.75 10.28 -10.61
C GLY A 182 -11.04 9.26 -9.50
N LEU A 183 -11.74 8.16 -9.80
CA LEU A 183 -11.95 7.05 -8.86
C LEU A 183 -10.62 6.43 -8.42
N GLY A 184 -9.69 6.21 -9.34
CA GLY A 184 -8.35 5.74 -9.03
C GLY A 184 -7.61 6.68 -8.07
N PHE A 185 -7.73 8.00 -8.27
CA PHE A 185 -7.16 8.99 -7.37
C PHE A 185 -7.77 8.92 -5.97
N VAL A 186 -9.09 8.83 -5.86
CA VAL A 186 -9.79 8.73 -4.56
C VAL A 186 -9.40 7.47 -3.83
N THR A 187 -9.22 6.37 -4.55
CA THR A 187 -8.82 5.08 -3.96
C THR A 187 -7.38 5.12 -3.47
N CYS A 188 -6.47 5.59 -4.31
CA CYS A 188 -5.05 5.71 -3.99
C CYS A 188 -4.40 6.85 -4.79
N PRO A 189 -4.25 8.05 -4.20
CA PRO A 189 -3.60 9.18 -4.87
C PRO A 189 -2.18 8.85 -5.35
N TYR A 190 -1.49 7.98 -4.65
CA TYR A 190 -0.16 7.50 -5.00
C TYR A 190 -0.15 6.79 -6.36
N ASN A 191 -1.07 5.84 -6.56
CA ASN A 191 -1.23 5.15 -7.85
C ASN A 191 -1.60 6.11 -8.98
N ALA A 192 -2.39 7.16 -8.69
CA ALA A 192 -2.75 8.15 -9.70
C ALA A 192 -1.52 8.87 -10.24
N VAL A 193 -0.56 9.23 -9.38
CA VAL A 193 0.71 9.82 -9.82
C VAL A 193 1.50 8.82 -10.68
N LEU A 194 1.61 7.55 -10.26
CA LEU A 194 2.31 6.52 -11.02
C LEU A 194 1.71 6.36 -12.43
N PHE A 195 0.41 6.14 -12.51
CA PHE A 195 -0.28 5.90 -13.79
C PHE A 195 -0.48 7.15 -14.64
N SER A 196 -0.42 8.36 -14.05
CA SER A 196 -0.46 9.60 -14.84
C SER A 196 0.72 9.70 -15.81
N THR A 197 1.87 9.10 -15.49
CA THR A 197 3.05 9.09 -16.38
C THR A 197 2.76 8.40 -17.71
N VAL A 198 1.82 7.43 -17.74
CA VAL A 198 1.38 6.76 -18.97
C VAL A 198 0.78 7.74 -19.99
N ALA A 199 0.33 8.91 -19.53
CA ALA A 199 -0.22 9.93 -20.44
C ALA A 199 0.77 10.39 -21.51
N LEU A 200 2.09 10.41 -21.22
CA LEU A 200 3.10 10.83 -22.20
C LEU A 200 3.22 9.87 -23.39
N PRO A 201 3.52 8.57 -23.22
CA PRO A 201 3.59 7.64 -24.34
C PRO A 201 2.23 7.47 -25.02
N LEU A 202 1.12 7.60 -24.27
CA LEU A 202 -0.22 7.54 -24.85
C LEU A 202 -0.50 8.77 -25.75
N ALA A 203 -0.21 9.99 -25.28
CA ALA A 203 -0.36 11.20 -26.06
C ALA A 203 0.52 11.17 -27.33
N TRP A 204 1.76 10.68 -27.21
CA TRP A 204 2.64 10.48 -28.35
C TRP A 204 2.05 9.52 -29.38
N SER A 205 1.55 8.35 -28.95
CA SER A 205 0.91 7.37 -29.84
C SER A 205 -0.31 7.94 -30.55
N LEU A 206 -1.20 8.61 -29.82
CA LEU A 206 -2.40 9.23 -30.37
C LEU A 206 -2.07 10.44 -31.27
N HIS A 207 -0.94 11.14 -31.01
CA HIS A 207 -0.45 12.19 -31.91
C HIS A 207 -0.01 11.62 -33.26
N GLN A 208 0.67 10.48 -33.26
CA GLN A 208 1.01 9.77 -34.51
C GLN A 208 -0.25 9.39 -35.32
N GLU A 209 -1.34 9.09 -34.63
CA GLU A 209 -2.67 8.85 -35.23
C GLU A 209 -3.39 10.15 -35.64
N ARG A 210 -2.83 11.34 -35.34
CA ARG A 210 -3.36 12.68 -35.62
C ARG A 210 -4.71 12.98 -34.97
N VAL A 211 -5.04 12.34 -33.84
CA VAL A 211 -6.35 12.47 -33.17
C VAL A 211 -6.34 13.39 -31.94
N VAL A 212 -5.18 13.80 -31.41
CA VAL A 212 -5.08 14.57 -30.16
C VAL A 212 -5.19 16.08 -30.40
N PHE A 213 -4.39 16.63 -31.32
CA PHE A 213 -4.26 18.09 -31.49
C PHE A 213 -5.23 18.68 -32.53
N ASN A 214 -6.33 18.03 -32.82
CA ASN A 214 -7.43 18.62 -33.56
C ASN A 214 -8.48 19.21 -32.59
N SER A 215 -9.43 20.01 -33.10
CA SER A 215 -10.44 20.65 -32.26
C SER A 215 -11.30 19.66 -31.46
N GLN A 216 -11.56 18.51 -32.01
CA GLN A 216 -12.35 17.46 -31.36
C GLN A 216 -11.52 16.74 -30.28
N GLY A 217 -10.25 16.44 -30.52
CA GLY A 217 -9.33 15.88 -29.56
C GLY A 217 -9.13 16.80 -28.35
N LEU A 218 -9.04 18.11 -28.56
CA LEU A 218 -8.98 19.09 -27.48
C LEU A 218 -10.27 19.11 -26.64
N LYS A 219 -11.45 18.98 -27.26
CA LYS A 219 -12.71 18.83 -26.52
C LYS A 219 -12.74 17.56 -25.68
N VAL A 220 -12.28 16.43 -26.22
CA VAL A 220 -12.16 15.16 -25.48
C VAL A 220 -11.21 15.32 -24.30
N ALA A 221 -10.05 15.93 -24.51
CA ALA A 221 -9.08 16.17 -23.43
C ALA A 221 -9.66 17.07 -22.33
N ALA A 222 -10.36 18.14 -22.70
CA ALA A 222 -11.02 19.04 -21.76
C ALA A 222 -12.10 18.31 -20.93
N VAL A 223 -12.96 17.52 -21.57
CA VAL A 223 -14.01 16.75 -20.88
C VAL A 223 -13.41 15.70 -19.95
N LEU A 224 -12.36 14.99 -20.37
CA LEU A 224 -11.64 14.04 -19.53
C LEU A 224 -11.05 14.76 -18.31
N GLY A 225 -10.36 15.87 -18.53
CA GLY A 225 -9.77 16.66 -17.45
C GLY A 225 -10.81 17.20 -16.47
N LEU A 226 -11.91 17.79 -16.96
CA LEU A 226 -12.97 18.34 -16.12
C LEU A 226 -13.67 17.25 -15.30
N SER A 227 -13.97 16.10 -15.89
CA SER A 227 -14.61 14.99 -15.15
C SER A 227 -13.67 14.37 -14.12
N SER A 228 -12.36 14.26 -14.39
CA SER A 228 -11.36 13.87 -13.38
C SER A 228 -11.29 14.88 -12.26
N LEU A 229 -11.13 16.17 -12.59
CA LEU A 229 -11.01 17.25 -11.61
C LEU A 229 -12.26 17.41 -10.76
N PHE A 230 -13.44 17.12 -11.30
CA PHE A 230 -14.68 17.13 -10.51
C PHE A 230 -14.62 16.10 -9.37
N ILE A 231 -14.25 14.86 -9.67
CA ILE A 231 -14.16 13.79 -8.66
C ILE A 231 -13.00 14.07 -7.68
N ILE A 232 -11.83 14.42 -8.21
CA ILE A 232 -10.64 14.75 -7.39
C ILE A 232 -10.93 15.95 -6.51
N GLY A 233 -11.61 16.97 -7.04
CA GLY A 233 -11.95 18.19 -6.31
C GLY A 233 -12.88 17.93 -5.13
N LEU A 234 -13.91 17.11 -5.31
CA LEU A 234 -14.79 16.70 -4.21
C LEU A 234 -14.01 15.99 -3.09
N TYR A 235 -13.10 15.09 -3.47
CA TYR A 235 -12.23 14.40 -2.51
C TYR A 235 -11.24 15.37 -1.85
N ALA A 236 -10.60 16.24 -2.62
CA ALA A 236 -9.61 17.20 -2.13
C ALA A 236 -10.20 18.21 -1.13
N LEU A 237 -11.44 18.67 -1.33
CA LEU A 237 -12.14 19.53 -0.38
C LEU A 237 -12.30 18.83 0.96
N LYS A 238 -12.68 17.55 0.97
CA LYS A 238 -12.80 16.78 2.20
C LYS A 238 -11.43 16.49 2.83
N LEU A 239 -10.44 16.17 2.02
CA LEU A 239 -9.07 15.97 2.48
C LEU A 239 -8.50 17.25 3.11
N GLN A 240 -8.77 18.41 2.55
CA GLN A 240 -8.35 19.69 3.11
C GLN A 240 -8.97 19.94 4.50
N GLU A 241 -10.25 19.62 4.69
CA GLU A 241 -10.91 19.70 5.98
C GLU A 241 -10.19 18.85 7.04
N VAL A 242 -9.89 17.59 6.71
CA VAL A 242 -9.15 16.66 7.57
C VAL A 242 -7.72 17.15 7.84
N MET A 243 -7.00 17.60 6.81
CA MET A 243 -5.63 18.07 6.93
C MET A 243 -5.51 19.40 7.68
N SER A 244 -6.49 20.28 7.59
CA SER A 244 -6.49 21.53 8.35
C SER A 244 -6.64 21.27 9.84
N ALA A 245 -7.42 20.27 10.24
CA ALA A 245 -7.50 19.81 11.61
C ALA A 245 -6.17 19.17 12.08
N ALA A 246 -5.46 18.45 11.17
CA ALA A 246 -4.16 17.84 11.46
C ALA A 246 -3.04 18.86 11.67
N SER A 247 -3.00 19.89 10.82
CA SER A 247 -1.88 20.86 10.84
C SER A 247 -1.79 21.66 12.13
N SER A 248 -2.88 21.74 12.88
CA SER A 248 -2.89 22.39 14.21
C SER A 248 -2.22 21.53 15.30
N GLN A 249 -2.00 20.25 15.05
CA GLN A 249 -1.54 19.28 16.05
C GLN A 249 -0.13 18.72 15.78
N MET A 250 0.36 18.77 14.55
CA MET A 250 1.70 18.28 14.22
C MET A 250 2.75 19.34 14.59
N SER A 251 3.70 18.97 15.45
CA SER A 251 4.93 19.73 15.63
C SER A 251 5.74 19.69 14.33
N SER A 252 5.55 20.72 13.51
CA SER A 252 6.06 20.81 12.14
C SER A 252 7.61 20.78 12.04
N GLU A 253 8.31 21.03 13.13
CA GLU A 253 9.76 21.19 13.13
C GLU A 253 10.54 19.89 12.96
N LEU A 254 10.10 18.77 13.57
CA LEU A 254 10.84 17.51 13.50
C LEU A 254 10.71 16.84 12.13
N VAL A 255 9.50 16.93 11.53
CA VAL A 255 9.23 16.37 10.19
C VAL A 255 9.90 17.20 9.10
N GLN A 256 9.96 18.53 9.25
CA GLN A 256 10.62 19.40 8.29
C GLN A 256 12.14 19.30 8.35
N SER A 257 12.75 19.15 9.52
CA SER A 257 14.21 19.12 9.67
C SER A 257 14.86 17.92 8.99
N THR A 258 14.18 16.78 8.90
CA THR A 258 14.69 15.58 8.22
C THR A 258 14.45 15.58 6.72
N ARG A 259 13.32 16.14 6.25
CA ARG A 259 13.00 16.19 4.80
C ARG A 259 13.82 17.22 4.01
N HIS A 260 14.20 18.34 4.62
CA HIS A 260 14.90 19.43 3.89
C HIS A 260 16.38 19.19 3.66
N LYS A 261 17.05 18.32 4.43
CA LYS A 261 18.49 18.13 4.31
C LYS A 261 18.93 17.27 3.12
N TRP A 262 18.10 16.33 2.65
CA TRP A 262 18.43 15.44 1.53
C TRP A 262 17.16 14.99 0.80
N PRO A 263 16.80 15.58 -0.35
CA PRO A 263 15.57 15.21 -1.07
C PRO A 263 15.51 13.74 -1.51
N PHE A 264 16.66 13.05 -1.52
CA PHE A 264 16.78 11.65 -1.93
C PHE A 264 17.22 10.72 -0.80
N PHE A 265 17.17 11.15 0.47
CA PHE A 265 17.73 10.39 1.59
C PHE A 265 17.19 8.95 1.70
N GLY A 266 15.90 8.75 1.55
CA GLY A 266 15.30 7.41 1.57
C GLY A 266 15.42 6.64 0.26
N LEU A 267 15.97 7.25 -0.79
CA LEU A 267 16.01 6.66 -2.13
C LEU A 267 17.39 6.09 -2.49
N SER A 268 18.36 6.12 -1.56
CA SER A 268 19.66 5.50 -1.78
C SER A 268 19.51 3.97 -1.86
N PRO A 269 20.15 3.29 -2.82
CA PRO A 269 20.11 1.84 -2.95
C PRO A 269 20.70 1.07 -1.76
N ASP A 270 21.59 1.72 -0.99
CA ASP A 270 22.20 1.18 0.24
C ASP A 270 21.34 1.44 1.49
N HIS A 271 20.23 2.17 1.35
CA HIS A 271 19.31 2.34 2.46
C HIS A 271 18.73 0.97 2.87
N PRO A 272 18.69 0.63 4.18
CA PRO A 272 18.25 -0.68 4.64
C PRO A 272 16.83 -1.05 4.19
N ASP A 273 16.00 -0.05 3.92
CA ASP A 273 14.64 -0.25 3.45
C ASP A 273 14.50 -0.29 1.93
N ARG A 274 15.51 0.08 1.15
CA ARG A 274 15.54 0.01 -0.32
C ARG A 274 14.24 0.44 -1.00
N TYR A 275 13.98 1.71 -1.02
CA TYR A 275 12.78 2.26 -1.67
C TYR A 275 12.87 2.36 -3.21
N VAL A 276 13.95 1.86 -3.80
CA VAL A 276 14.22 1.83 -5.24
C VAL A 276 14.47 0.40 -5.73
N ALA A 277 14.14 0.13 -7.00
CA ALA A 277 14.48 -1.13 -7.65
C ALA A 277 15.89 -1.08 -8.25
N SER A 278 16.50 -2.24 -8.50
CA SER A 278 17.64 -2.41 -9.39
C SER A 278 17.24 -3.18 -10.63
N LEU A 279 18.02 -3.13 -11.70
CA LEU A 279 17.71 -3.91 -12.91
C LEU A 279 17.72 -5.41 -12.64
N SER A 280 18.59 -5.91 -11.76
CA SER A 280 18.64 -7.31 -11.38
C SER A 280 17.37 -7.78 -10.67
N ASP A 281 16.66 -6.90 -9.95
CA ASP A 281 15.46 -7.28 -9.21
C ASP A 281 14.35 -7.80 -10.14
N TYR A 282 14.28 -7.29 -11.37
CA TYR A 282 13.32 -7.74 -12.38
C TYR A 282 13.57 -9.17 -12.89
N MET A 283 14.76 -9.70 -12.66
CA MET A 283 15.17 -11.06 -13.05
C MET A 283 15.33 -11.98 -11.83
N THR A 284 15.17 -11.47 -10.62
CA THR A 284 15.33 -12.25 -9.39
C THR A 284 14.17 -13.22 -9.22
N THR A 285 14.50 -14.46 -8.86
CA THR A 285 13.52 -15.51 -8.58
C THR A 285 13.55 -15.92 -7.10
N GLY A 286 12.37 -16.16 -6.50
CA GLY A 286 12.28 -16.42 -5.08
C GLY A 286 12.64 -17.84 -4.65
N LYS A 287 11.96 -18.84 -5.25
CA LYS A 287 12.00 -20.22 -4.71
C LYS A 287 13.11 -21.08 -5.27
N SER A 288 13.53 -20.88 -6.50
CA SER A 288 14.46 -21.79 -7.20
C SER A 288 15.88 -21.26 -7.35
N ASN A 289 16.13 -20.00 -7.06
CA ASN A 289 17.43 -19.33 -7.23
C ASN A 289 18.07 -19.60 -8.62
N LEU A 290 17.23 -19.80 -9.66
CA LEU A 290 17.68 -20.32 -10.94
C LEU A 290 18.52 -19.32 -11.73
N ILE A 291 18.34 -18.02 -11.51
CA ILE A 291 18.99 -17.00 -12.34
C ILE A 291 19.83 -16.06 -11.47
N ILE A 292 19.21 -15.32 -10.57
CA ILE A 292 19.90 -14.36 -9.70
C ILE A 292 19.21 -14.38 -8.33
N ARG A 293 19.99 -14.49 -7.26
CA ARG A 293 19.51 -14.39 -5.88
C ARG A 293 19.88 -13.02 -5.33
N ASP A 294 18.88 -12.20 -5.01
CA ASP A 294 19.06 -11.03 -4.16
C ASP A 294 18.41 -11.29 -2.78
N SER A 295 19.22 -11.31 -1.73
CA SER A 295 18.81 -11.72 -0.39
C SER A 295 18.01 -10.66 0.38
N GLY A 296 17.70 -9.52 -0.23
CA GLY A 296 17.12 -8.37 0.47
C GLY A 296 15.69 -7.99 0.08
N ALA A 297 15.03 -8.71 -0.83
CA ALA A 297 13.68 -8.34 -1.26
C ALA A 297 12.62 -8.70 -0.20
N ARG A 298 11.94 -7.69 0.33
CA ARG A 298 10.70 -7.89 1.11
C ARG A 298 9.56 -8.28 0.16
N PHE A 299 8.58 -9.08 0.60
CA PHE A 299 7.53 -9.64 -0.27
C PHE A 299 6.76 -8.60 -1.10
N TYR A 300 6.41 -7.45 -0.55
CA TYR A 300 5.74 -6.38 -1.28
C TYR A 300 6.65 -5.65 -2.29
N ARG A 301 7.95 -5.98 -2.32
CA ARG A 301 8.94 -5.50 -3.29
C ARG A 301 9.31 -6.61 -4.25
N SER A 302 8.32 -7.30 -4.75
CA SER A 302 8.52 -8.38 -5.71
C SER A 302 8.47 -7.83 -7.12
N TYR A 303 9.59 -7.90 -7.83
CA TYR A 303 9.75 -7.26 -9.14
C TYR A 303 9.79 -8.25 -10.31
N THR A 304 9.88 -9.53 -10.03
CA THR A 304 10.06 -10.58 -11.05
C THR A 304 9.05 -10.45 -12.19
N LEU A 305 9.56 -10.30 -13.42
CA LEU A 305 8.73 -10.21 -14.62
C LEU A 305 8.47 -11.58 -15.27
N GLY A 306 9.19 -12.63 -14.88
CA GLY A 306 9.10 -13.97 -15.47
C GLY A 306 9.77 -14.06 -16.85
N MET A 307 10.51 -15.14 -17.07
CA MET A 307 11.25 -15.33 -18.33
C MET A 307 10.33 -15.65 -19.50
N LEU A 308 9.30 -16.47 -19.25
CA LEU A 308 8.26 -16.76 -20.24
C LEU A 308 7.52 -15.49 -20.66
N GLY A 309 7.13 -14.67 -19.66
CA GLY A 309 6.48 -13.38 -19.90
C GLY A 309 7.33 -12.45 -20.75
N ILE A 310 8.63 -12.31 -20.42
CA ILE A 310 9.58 -11.49 -21.19
C ILE A 310 9.75 -12.06 -22.61
N GLY A 311 9.94 -13.38 -22.76
CA GLY A 311 10.10 -14.02 -24.07
C GLY A 311 8.91 -13.78 -24.99
N ILE A 312 7.68 -13.93 -24.48
CA ILE A 312 6.46 -13.66 -25.24
C ILE A 312 6.35 -12.15 -25.58
N ALA A 313 6.70 -11.26 -24.65
CA ALA A 313 6.67 -9.82 -24.89
C ALA A 313 7.65 -9.39 -25.98
N ILE A 314 8.84 -9.99 -26.04
CA ILE A 314 9.81 -9.76 -27.13
C ILE A 314 9.20 -10.17 -28.48
N VAL A 315 8.55 -11.34 -28.55
CA VAL A 315 7.83 -11.75 -29.77
C VAL A 315 6.74 -10.75 -30.13
N GLY A 316 5.99 -10.28 -29.15
CA GLY A 316 4.94 -9.26 -29.32
C GLY A 316 5.49 -7.96 -29.87
N PHE A 317 6.60 -7.49 -29.35
CA PHE A 317 7.28 -6.28 -29.85
C PHE A 317 7.79 -6.47 -31.29
N LEU A 318 8.54 -7.54 -31.56
CA LEU A 318 9.15 -7.77 -32.85
C LEU A 318 8.11 -7.91 -33.99
N LYS A 319 6.96 -8.51 -33.69
CA LYS A 319 5.90 -8.74 -34.70
C LYS A 319 4.96 -7.55 -34.87
N ASN A 320 4.54 -6.93 -33.76
CA ASN A 320 3.55 -5.87 -33.78
C ASN A 320 4.15 -4.46 -33.74
N ARG A 321 5.47 -4.34 -33.49
CA ARG A 321 6.21 -3.07 -33.33
C ARG A 321 5.47 -2.07 -32.43
N SER A 322 4.92 -2.55 -31.34
CA SER A 322 4.10 -1.74 -30.41
C SER A 322 4.96 -0.84 -29.54
N TRP A 323 5.40 0.28 -30.10
CA TRP A 323 6.20 1.28 -29.38
C TRP A 323 5.49 1.85 -28.17
N LEU A 324 4.15 2.00 -28.20
CA LEU A 324 3.38 2.48 -27.06
C LEU A 324 3.64 1.62 -25.80
N TRP A 325 3.39 0.32 -25.90
CA TRP A 325 3.49 -0.57 -24.73
C TRP A 325 4.94 -0.80 -24.31
N THR A 326 5.87 -0.80 -25.26
CA THR A 326 7.30 -0.85 -24.97
C THR A 326 7.79 0.39 -24.24
N SER A 327 7.32 1.58 -24.64
CA SER A 327 7.66 2.83 -23.94
C SER A 327 7.08 2.87 -22.54
N ILE A 328 5.86 2.36 -22.32
CA ILE A 328 5.26 2.25 -20.99
C ILE A 328 6.08 1.29 -20.10
N LEU A 329 6.46 0.11 -20.64
CA LEU A 329 7.32 -0.85 -19.93
C LEU A 329 8.66 -0.22 -19.55
N ALA A 330 9.35 0.37 -20.52
CA ALA A 330 10.67 0.99 -20.31
C ALA A 330 10.60 2.16 -19.30
N MET A 331 9.59 3.01 -19.42
CA MET A 331 9.37 4.14 -18.51
C MET A 331 9.11 3.65 -17.09
N GLY A 332 8.24 2.64 -16.91
CA GLY A 332 7.98 2.06 -15.60
C GLY A 332 9.24 1.50 -14.96
N ILE A 333 10.08 0.77 -15.71
CA ILE A 333 11.37 0.25 -15.22
C ILE A 333 12.30 1.41 -14.83
N LEU A 334 12.50 2.39 -15.72
CA LEU A 334 13.43 3.50 -15.48
C LEU A 334 13.01 4.37 -14.29
N LEU A 335 11.72 4.62 -14.12
CA LEU A 335 11.22 5.38 -12.96
C LEU A 335 11.31 4.58 -11.66
N SER A 336 11.15 3.25 -11.69
CA SER A 336 11.24 2.40 -10.49
C SER A 336 12.65 2.31 -9.91
N ILE A 337 13.68 2.49 -10.72
CA ILE A 337 15.09 2.54 -10.28
C ILE A 337 15.34 3.81 -9.43
N GLY A 338 14.49 4.82 -9.54
CA GLY A 338 14.65 6.06 -8.79
C GLY A 338 15.79 6.94 -9.31
N PRO A 339 16.36 7.83 -8.46
CA PRO A 339 17.36 8.81 -8.90
C PRO A 339 18.74 8.20 -9.19
N PHE A 340 19.03 6.99 -8.71
CA PHE A 340 20.32 6.34 -8.83
C PHE A 340 20.26 5.19 -9.81
N LEU A 341 21.10 5.19 -10.85
CA LEU A 341 21.20 4.04 -11.75
C LEU A 341 21.84 2.86 -11.00
N SER A 342 21.05 1.82 -10.79
CA SER A 342 21.44 0.60 -10.10
C SER A 342 21.29 -0.61 -11.03
N LEU A 343 22.39 -1.32 -11.27
CA LEU A 343 22.38 -2.59 -12.01
C LEU A 343 22.01 -3.76 -11.09
N THR A 344 22.61 -3.78 -9.89
CA THR A 344 22.29 -4.73 -8.83
C THR A 344 22.16 -3.98 -7.51
N SER A 345 21.61 -4.61 -6.50
CA SER A 345 21.49 -4.04 -5.16
C SER A 345 22.82 -3.58 -4.54
N ASN A 346 23.95 -4.18 -4.98
CA ASN A 346 25.29 -3.91 -4.46
C ASN A 346 26.14 -3.06 -5.40
N HIS A 347 25.66 -2.77 -6.63
CA HIS A 347 26.38 -1.98 -7.62
C HIS A 347 25.51 -0.85 -8.14
N PHE A 348 25.69 0.34 -7.61
CA PHE A 348 24.98 1.55 -8.00
C PHE A 348 25.92 2.74 -8.11
N ILE A 349 25.49 3.73 -8.88
CA ILE A 349 26.18 5.01 -8.97
C ILE A 349 25.72 5.88 -7.81
N SER A 350 26.63 6.25 -6.91
CA SER A 350 26.33 7.00 -5.67
C SER A 350 25.78 8.42 -5.88
N ALA A 351 26.00 9.00 -7.06
CA ALA A 351 25.42 10.30 -7.43
C ALA A 351 24.10 10.12 -8.18
N PRO A 352 23.13 11.05 -8.04
CA PRO A 352 21.91 11.03 -8.84
C PRO A 352 22.25 11.04 -10.33
N SER A 353 21.99 9.91 -11.01
CA SER A 353 22.48 9.65 -12.37
C SER A 353 21.39 9.21 -13.35
N ASN A 354 20.14 9.01 -12.88
CA ASN A 354 19.01 8.68 -13.73
C ASN A 354 18.31 9.97 -14.24
N PRO A 355 18.64 10.46 -15.45
CA PRO A 355 18.12 11.72 -15.94
C PRO A 355 16.61 11.69 -16.20
N ILE A 356 16.05 10.49 -16.48
CA ILE A 356 14.60 10.34 -16.73
C ILE A 356 13.86 10.50 -15.40
N TYR A 357 14.29 9.84 -14.34
CA TYR A 357 13.68 10.01 -13.03
C TYR A 357 13.79 11.46 -12.54
N LEU A 358 14.96 12.08 -12.69
CA LEU A 358 15.17 13.46 -12.28
C LEU A 358 14.28 14.43 -13.05
N ALA A 359 14.13 14.24 -14.36
CA ALA A 359 13.20 15.05 -15.17
C ALA A 359 11.76 14.92 -14.65
N PHE A 360 11.29 13.70 -14.38
CA PHE A 360 9.96 13.50 -13.80
C PHE A 360 9.84 14.08 -12.40
N TYR A 361 10.85 13.91 -11.56
CA TYR A 361 10.85 14.41 -10.19
C TYR A 361 10.66 15.94 -10.13
N TYR A 362 11.30 16.69 -11.04
CA TYR A 362 11.20 18.15 -11.04
C TYR A 362 10.05 18.70 -11.87
N VAL A 363 9.60 18.00 -12.91
CA VAL A 363 8.64 18.53 -13.88
C VAL A 363 7.26 17.91 -13.73
N TRP A 364 7.16 16.61 -13.37
CA TRP A 364 5.89 15.91 -13.36
C TRP A 364 5.16 16.08 -12.02
N PRO A 365 3.90 16.57 -12.04
CA PRO A 365 3.16 16.83 -10.81
C PRO A 365 3.03 15.58 -9.92
N GLY A 366 3.32 15.74 -8.64
CA GLY A 366 3.17 14.69 -7.63
C GLY A 366 4.33 13.70 -7.54
N THR A 367 5.27 13.65 -8.49
CA THR A 367 6.41 12.69 -8.41
C THR A 367 7.26 12.90 -7.17
N GLN A 368 7.36 14.14 -6.67
CA GLN A 368 8.06 14.46 -5.41
C GLN A 368 7.41 13.83 -4.18
N MET A 369 6.14 13.44 -4.26
CA MET A 369 5.41 12.75 -3.19
C MET A 369 5.68 11.23 -3.20
N ILE A 370 6.29 10.71 -4.27
CA ILE A 370 6.60 9.29 -4.41
C ILE A 370 7.83 8.94 -3.59
N LEU A 371 7.61 8.47 -2.37
CA LEU A 371 8.68 8.05 -1.46
C LEU A 371 9.25 6.67 -1.81
N GLU A 372 8.53 5.90 -2.61
CA GLU A 372 8.86 4.53 -2.98
C GLU A 372 8.81 4.35 -4.51
N PRO A 373 9.83 4.84 -5.24
CA PRO A 373 9.91 4.76 -6.69
C PRO A 373 9.74 3.35 -7.26
N PHE A 374 10.15 2.31 -6.50
CA PHE A 374 9.98 0.92 -6.94
C PHE A 374 8.53 0.61 -7.37
N ARG A 375 7.53 1.32 -6.87
CA ARG A 375 6.11 1.12 -7.21
C ARG A 375 5.77 1.43 -8.67
N TYR A 376 6.64 2.15 -9.40
CA TYR A 376 6.51 2.29 -10.85
C TYR A 376 6.60 0.95 -11.60
N GLN A 377 6.99 -0.14 -10.94
CA GLN A 377 6.87 -1.50 -11.48
C GLN A 377 5.43 -1.84 -11.92
N LEU A 378 4.39 -1.24 -11.30
CA LEU A 378 3.00 -1.43 -11.72
C LEU A 378 2.77 -0.91 -13.15
N VAL A 379 3.38 0.22 -13.49
CA VAL A 379 3.37 0.79 -14.84
C VAL A 379 4.15 -0.10 -15.80
N ALA A 380 5.32 -0.62 -15.38
CA ALA A 380 6.08 -1.57 -16.17
C ALA A 380 5.28 -2.85 -16.44
N THR A 381 4.63 -3.39 -15.41
CA THR A 381 3.78 -4.59 -15.52
C THR A 381 2.63 -4.39 -16.50
N LEU A 382 1.98 -3.21 -16.49
CA LEU A 382 0.95 -2.89 -17.49
C LEU A 382 1.50 -2.97 -18.92
N GLY A 383 2.65 -2.32 -19.17
CA GLY A 383 3.30 -2.38 -20.48
C GLY A 383 3.62 -3.81 -20.93
N LEU A 384 4.15 -4.61 -19.99
CA LEU A 384 4.49 -6.01 -20.24
C LEU A 384 3.25 -6.87 -20.52
N CYS A 385 2.16 -6.72 -19.77
CA CYS A 385 0.90 -7.42 -20.02
C CYS A 385 0.40 -7.20 -21.45
N MET A 386 0.47 -5.96 -21.90
CA MET A 386 0.02 -5.63 -23.26
C MET A 386 0.94 -6.22 -24.32
N LEU A 387 2.26 -6.22 -24.10
CA LEU A 387 3.20 -6.88 -25.01
C LEU A 387 3.01 -8.40 -25.04
N ILE A 388 2.73 -9.02 -23.89
CA ILE A 388 2.36 -10.46 -23.80
C ILE A 388 1.10 -10.74 -24.64
N ALA A 389 0.05 -9.94 -24.48
CA ALA A 389 -1.15 -10.08 -25.30
C ALA A 389 -0.82 -10.01 -26.80
N GLY A 390 0.01 -9.03 -27.20
CA GLY A 390 0.49 -8.91 -28.57
C GLY A 390 1.29 -10.13 -29.04
N GLY A 391 2.14 -10.67 -28.19
CA GLY A 391 2.96 -11.85 -28.52
C GLY A 391 2.12 -13.11 -28.73
N ILE A 392 1.12 -13.32 -27.88
CA ILE A 392 0.21 -14.48 -28.02
C ILE A 392 -0.70 -14.32 -29.23
N SER A 393 -1.17 -13.10 -29.53
CA SER A 393 -2.09 -12.86 -30.66
C SER A 393 -1.49 -13.19 -32.03
N VAL A 394 -0.16 -13.16 -32.17
CA VAL A 394 0.51 -13.49 -33.45
C VAL A 394 0.77 -14.97 -33.62
N LEU A 395 0.56 -15.80 -32.60
CA LEU A 395 0.71 -17.23 -32.67
C LEU A 395 -0.49 -17.86 -33.38
N LYS A 396 -0.23 -18.66 -34.44
CA LYS A 396 -1.30 -19.31 -35.19
C LYS A 396 -1.85 -20.55 -34.47
N ASN A 397 -1.01 -21.22 -33.69
CA ASN A 397 -1.38 -22.46 -32.99
C ASN A 397 -2.15 -22.17 -31.71
N LYS A 398 -3.46 -22.50 -31.69
CA LYS A 398 -4.34 -22.31 -30.56
C LYS A 398 -3.95 -23.14 -29.33
N THR A 399 -3.46 -24.34 -29.52
CA THR A 399 -2.97 -25.20 -28.43
C THR A 399 -1.77 -24.54 -27.74
N LEU A 400 -0.83 -23.99 -28.52
CA LEU A 400 0.29 -23.25 -27.96
C LEU A 400 -0.15 -21.99 -27.24
N GLN A 401 -1.13 -21.23 -27.79
CA GLN A 401 -1.70 -20.07 -27.08
C GLN A 401 -2.27 -20.48 -25.72
N LEU A 402 -3.07 -21.56 -25.66
CA LEU A 402 -3.65 -22.04 -24.41
C LEU A 402 -2.58 -22.55 -23.44
N ALA A 403 -1.58 -23.26 -23.92
CA ALA A 403 -0.45 -23.70 -23.09
C ALA A 403 0.30 -22.52 -22.46
N LEU A 404 0.50 -21.43 -23.20
CA LEU A 404 1.13 -20.22 -22.69
C LEU A 404 0.22 -19.46 -21.69
N VAL A 405 -1.09 -19.42 -21.93
CA VAL A 405 -2.07 -18.85 -20.99
C VAL A 405 -1.99 -19.54 -19.63
N ILE A 406 -1.82 -20.86 -19.61
CA ILE A 406 -1.68 -21.66 -18.39
C ILE A 406 -0.25 -21.53 -17.83
N GLY A 407 0.75 -21.54 -18.68
CA GLY A 407 2.17 -21.48 -18.29
C GLY A 407 2.55 -20.19 -17.57
N LEU A 408 1.99 -19.04 -17.98
CA LEU A 408 2.29 -17.75 -17.37
C LEU A 408 1.98 -17.68 -15.86
N PRO A 409 0.76 -17.97 -15.39
CA PRO A 409 0.47 -17.96 -13.96
C PRO A 409 1.22 -19.06 -13.19
N ILE A 410 1.50 -20.20 -13.82
CA ILE A 410 2.33 -21.27 -13.21
C ILE A 410 3.76 -20.76 -13.02
N GLU A 411 4.37 -20.14 -14.04
CA GLU A 411 5.68 -19.52 -13.90
C GLU A 411 5.73 -18.55 -12.73
N MET A 412 4.75 -17.64 -12.67
CA MET A 412 4.71 -16.64 -11.61
C MET A 412 4.50 -17.27 -10.22
N GLY A 413 3.65 -18.28 -10.10
CA GLY A 413 3.44 -19.01 -8.86
C GLY A 413 4.67 -19.78 -8.37
N LEU A 414 5.47 -20.33 -9.28
CA LEU A 414 6.64 -21.16 -8.94
C LEU A 414 7.91 -20.36 -8.73
N PHE A 415 8.12 -19.28 -9.49
CA PHE A 415 9.41 -18.59 -9.56
C PHE A 415 9.37 -17.13 -9.05
N SER A 416 8.20 -16.57 -8.79
CA SER A 416 8.07 -15.25 -8.20
C SER A 416 8.67 -15.19 -6.79
N THR A 417 9.16 -14.00 -6.41
CA THR A 417 9.56 -13.70 -5.03
C THR A 417 8.38 -13.66 -4.07
N ALA A 418 7.18 -13.35 -4.57
CA ALA A 418 5.97 -13.41 -3.77
C ALA A 418 5.58 -14.88 -3.49
N PRO A 419 5.33 -15.27 -2.23
CA PRO A 419 4.86 -16.62 -1.91
C PRO A 419 3.56 -16.97 -2.62
N PHE A 420 3.46 -18.22 -3.09
CA PHE A 420 2.24 -18.77 -3.65
C PHE A 420 2.05 -20.23 -3.21
N PRO A 421 0.91 -20.64 -2.69
CA PRO A 421 -0.24 -19.79 -2.34
C PRO A 421 0.10 -18.74 -1.29
N GLN A 422 -0.77 -17.76 -1.09
CA GLN A 422 -0.57 -16.69 -0.12
C GLN A 422 -0.44 -17.28 1.30
N PRO A 423 0.44 -16.72 2.16
CA PRO A 423 0.48 -17.09 3.57
C PRO A 423 -0.84 -16.76 4.24
N VAL A 424 -1.16 -17.52 5.27
CA VAL A 424 -2.38 -17.34 6.07
C VAL A 424 -1.99 -16.91 7.46
N SER A 425 -2.56 -15.80 7.91
CA SER A 425 -2.35 -15.27 9.25
C SER A 425 -3.66 -15.16 10.00
N THR A 426 -3.58 -15.32 11.30
CA THR A 426 -4.66 -15.01 12.23
C THR A 426 -4.23 -13.83 13.10
N PHE A 427 -5.10 -12.85 13.22
CA PHE A 427 -4.92 -11.75 14.15
C PHE A 427 -5.96 -11.89 15.24
N GLN A 428 -5.49 -12.02 16.46
CA GLN A 428 -6.35 -12.12 17.63
C GLN A 428 -6.06 -10.93 18.53
N THR A 429 -7.10 -10.38 19.09
CA THR A 429 -7.01 -9.47 20.21
C THR A 429 -6.72 -10.27 21.46
N GLU A 430 -5.87 -9.76 22.32
CA GLU A 430 -5.48 -10.51 23.51
C GLU A 430 -6.52 -10.36 24.62
N GLU A 431 -6.80 -11.44 25.34
CA GLU A 431 -7.83 -11.49 26.40
C GLU A 431 -7.59 -10.49 27.53
N VAL A 432 -6.34 -10.10 27.76
CA VAL A 432 -5.98 -9.15 28.82
C VAL A 432 -6.69 -7.79 28.66
N TYR A 433 -6.98 -7.38 27.44
CA TYR A 433 -7.69 -6.11 27.20
C TYR A 433 -9.17 -6.17 27.59
N ASN A 434 -9.77 -7.35 27.54
CA ASN A 434 -11.14 -7.56 28.00
C ASN A 434 -11.26 -7.57 29.56
N GLN A 435 -10.10 -7.65 30.24
CA GLN A 435 -10.02 -7.68 31.70
C GLN A 435 -9.63 -6.34 32.30
N LEU A 436 -9.50 -5.29 31.48
CA LEU A 436 -9.20 -3.94 32.01
C LEU A 436 -10.33 -3.48 32.93
N PRO A 437 -10.01 -3.08 34.19
CA PRO A 437 -11.03 -2.58 35.09
C PRO A 437 -11.66 -1.26 34.59
N ASP A 438 -12.94 -1.07 34.81
CA ASP A 438 -13.66 0.16 34.46
C ASP A 438 -13.02 1.42 35.07
N SER A 439 -12.32 1.28 36.19
CA SER A 439 -11.58 2.38 36.83
C SER A 439 -10.41 2.92 35.99
N LEU A 440 -10.01 2.18 34.95
CA LEU A 440 -8.97 2.57 33.99
C LEU A 440 -9.52 3.14 32.68
N ASN A 441 -10.82 3.48 32.64
CA ASN A 441 -11.40 4.11 31.47
C ASN A 441 -10.74 5.47 31.19
N GLY A 442 -10.02 5.56 30.08
CA GLY A 442 -9.24 6.73 29.66
C GLY A 442 -8.12 6.37 28.70
N GLY A 443 -7.24 7.31 28.41
CA GLY A 443 -6.15 7.09 27.47
C GLY A 443 -5.19 5.98 27.89
N ILE A 444 -4.80 5.15 26.93
CA ILE A 444 -3.85 4.05 27.11
C ILE A 444 -2.53 4.38 26.40
N ILE A 445 -1.43 4.11 27.08
CA ILE A 445 -0.08 4.13 26.52
C ILE A 445 0.44 2.71 26.46
N GLU A 446 0.69 2.18 25.28
CA GLU A 446 1.29 0.88 25.08
C GLU A 446 2.79 0.99 24.75
N LEU A 447 3.63 0.23 25.44
CA LEU A 447 5.08 0.16 25.25
C LEU A 447 5.53 -1.28 24.98
N PRO A 448 6.59 -1.50 24.19
CA PRO A 448 7.41 -0.49 23.50
C PRO A 448 6.68 0.20 22.35
N TYR A 449 6.92 1.48 22.18
CA TYR A 449 6.40 2.22 21.03
C TYR A 449 7.25 2.00 19.79
N HIS A 450 8.56 1.86 19.97
CA HIS A 450 9.52 1.63 18.89
C HIS A 450 10.19 0.28 19.06
N HIS A 451 9.97 -0.62 18.09
CA HIS A 451 10.63 -1.91 18.07
C HIS A 451 11.71 -1.92 16.98
N LYS A 452 12.97 -2.22 17.35
CA LYS A 452 14.06 -2.33 16.37
C LYS A 452 13.84 -3.38 15.29
N LYS A 453 13.10 -4.44 15.61
CA LYS A 453 12.85 -5.56 14.69
C LYS A 453 11.66 -5.33 13.75
N SER A 454 10.68 -4.52 14.15
CA SER A 454 9.58 -4.22 13.25
C SER A 454 8.70 -3.06 13.78
N ARG A 455 8.31 -2.17 12.90
CA ARG A 455 7.20 -1.21 13.13
C ARG A 455 5.85 -1.92 13.35
N LEU A 456 5.84 -3.21 13.41
CA LEU A 456 4.68 -4.09 13.35
C LEU A 456 3.97 -4.14 14.69
N PHE A 457 4.73 -4.02 15.78
CA PHE A 457 4.16 -4.08 17.11
C PHE A 457 3.22 -2.91 17.37
N VAL A 458 3.60 -1.71 16.97
CA VAL A 458 2.75 -0.49 17.05
C VAL A 458 1.41 -0.69 16.30
N ARG A 459 1.41 -1.52 15.26
CA ARG A 459 0.19 -1.81 14.49
C ARG A 459 -0.78 -2.70 15.24
N GLN A 460 -0.26 -3.58 16.11
CA GLN A 460 -1.08 -4.42 16.97
C GLN A 460 -1.86 -3.57 17.99
N HIS A 461 -1.33 -2.43 18.44
CA HIS A 461 -2.04 -1.51 19.34
C HIS A 461 -3.37 -1.02 18.75
N PHE A 462 -3.44 -0.81 17.44
CA PHE A 462 -4.69 -0.45 16.78
C PHE A 462 -5.72 -1.58 16.80
N LEU A 463 -5.28 -2.82 16.65
CA LEU A 463 -6.18 -3.97 16.75
C LEU A 463 -6.64 -4.17 18.20
N ASN A 464 -5.75 -3.98 19.17
CA ASN A 464 -6.07 -4.05 20.60
C ASN A 464 -7.10 -2.99 20.98
N GLN A 465 -7.00 -1.79 20.39
CA GLN A 465 -7.94 -0.71 20.61
C GLN A 465 -9.39 -1.10 20.29
N LEU A 466 -9.61 -1.94 19.27
CA LEU A 466 -10.94 -2.48 18.96
C LEU A 466 -11.51 -3.37 20.09
N SER A 467 -10.66 -3.94 20.96
CA SER A 467 -11.12 -4.79 22.06
C SER A 467 -11.46 -4.00 23.29
N HIS A 468 -10.65 -2.98 23.63
CA HIS A 468 -10.84 -2.23 24.87
C HIS A 468 -11.60 -0.91 24.66
N ASP A 469 -11.79 -0.47 23.42
CA ASP A 469 -12.49 0.76 23.00
C ASP A 469 -12.01 2.05 23.70
N GLN A 470 -10.80 2.02 24.28
CA GLN A 470 -10.19 3.16 24.95
C GLN A 470 -9.28 3.93 23.99
N PRO A 471 -9.16 5.26 24.14
CA PRO A 471 -8.25 6.07 23.33
C PRO A 471 -6.79 5.63 23.50
N ILE A 472 -6.03 5.61 22.39
CA ILE A 472 -4.60 5.29 22.39
C ILE A 472 -3.77 6.49 21.93
N VAL A 473 -2.54 6.55 22.41
CA VAL A 473 -1.59 7.63 22.03
C VAL A 473 -1.11 7.50 20.57
N ASN A 474 -1.26 6.35 19.97
CA ASN A 474 -0.74 6.01 18.65
C ASN A 474 -1.37 6.86 17.53
N GLU A 475 -0.55 7.18 16.52
CA GLU A 475 -0.95 7.83 15.28
C GLU A 475 -0.75 6.89 14.08
N VAL A 476 -1.73 6.85 13.16
CA VAL A 476 -1.68 5.96 11.98
C VAL A 476 -0.53 6.27 11.04
N ALA A 477 -0.05 7.51 11.02
CA ALA A 477 1.05 7.93 10.15
C ALA A 477 2.41 7.34 10.52
N GLY A 478 2.51 6.56 11.61
CA GLY A 478 3.75 5.93 12.07
C GLY A 478 4.79 6.92 12.59
N PHE A 479 4.39 8.15 12.89
CA PHE A 479 5.22 9.12 13.58
C PHE A 479 5.14 8.89 15.08
N LEU A 480 6.25 9.14 15.76
CA LEU A 480 6.25 9.11 17.21
C LEU A 480 5.51 10.37 17.71
N PRO A 481 4.41 10.24 18.47
CA PRO A 481 3.68 11.37 18.98
C PRO A 481 4.55 12.30 19.82
N ALA A 482 4.33 13.60 19.72
CA ALA A 482 5.12 14.62 20.40
C ALA A 482 5.19 14.40 21.93
N ILE A 483 4.13 13.86 22.52
CA ILE A 483 4.03 13.55 23.94
C ILE A 483 5.16 12.64 24.44
N PHE A 484 5.69 11.73 23.60
CA PHE A 484 6.82 10.87 23.99
C PHE A 484 8.13 11.64 24.18
N PHE A 485 8.24 12.83 23.58
CA PHE A 485 9.41 13.71 23.76
C PHE A 485 9.12 14.85 24.70
N GLU A 486 7.88 15.26 24.81
CA GLU A 486 7.47 16.43 25.59
C GLU A 486 7.19 16.09 27.04
N ASN A 487 6.73 14.88 27.34
CA ASN A 487 6.48 14.43 28.69
C ASN A 487 7.76 13.85 29.32
N ALA A 488 8.14 14.33 30.51
CA ALA A 488 9.39 13.96 31.18
C ALA A 488 9.45 12.48 31.58
N PHE A 489 8.31 11.85 31.90
CA PHE A 489 8.25 10.43 32.22
C PHE A 489 8.44 9.56 30.98
N LEU A 490 7.64 9.80 29.93
CA LEU A 490 7.72 9.03 28.68
C LEU A 490 9.07 9.20 28.00
N ALA A 491 9.61 10.42 27.96
CA ALA A 491 10.93 10.68 27.36
C ALA A 491 12.05 9.84 28.03
N ARG A 492 11.97 9.60 29.33
CA ARG A 492 12.90 8.70 30.03
C ARG A 492 12.71 7.24 29.62
N LEU A 493 11.48 6.77 29.53
CA LEU A 493 11.20 5.39 29.10
C LEU A 493 11.67 5.16 27.67
N MET A 494 11.52 6.14 26.80
CA MET A 494 11.96 6.05 25.40
C MET A 494 13.48 5.93 25.23
N THR A 495 14.31 6.27 26.23
CA THR A 495 15.76 6.01 26.18
C THR A 495 16.10 4.52 26.04
N HIS A 496 15.22 3.63 26.47
CA HIS A 496 15.38 2.18 26.37
C HIS A 496 14.78 1.59 25.11
N ASP A 497 13.86 2.33 24.45
CA ASP A 497 13.09 1.86 23.29
C ASP A 497 13.59 2.45 21.96
N ALA A 498 14.06 3.70 21.93
CA ALA A 498 14.31 4.44 20.70
C ALA A 498 15.79 4.64 20.35
N PRO A 499 16.16 4.54 19.05
CA PRO A 499 17.48 4.91 18.57
C PRO A 499 17.67 6.44 18.43
N TYR A 500 16.67 7.26 18.78
CA TYR A 500 16.74 8.70 18.66
C TYR A 500 17.28 9.35 19.93
N PRO A 501 18.13 10.36 19.81
CA PRO A 501 18.57 11.13 20.97
C PRO A 501 17.35 11.84 21.56
N VAL A 502 16.95 11.43 22.76
CA VAL A 502 15.92 12.12 23.53
C VAL A 502 16.51 13.46 24.02
N PRO A 503 15.80 14.58 23.89
CA PRO A 503 16.28 15.86 24.41
C PRO A 503 16.52 15.76 25.91
N THR A 504 17.77 15.73 26.32
CA THR A 504 18.20 15.72 27.72
C THR A 504 18.31 17.17 28.18
N GLY A 505 17.32 17.70 28.85
CA GLY A 505 17.42 19.08 29.33
C GLY A 505 16.24 19.57 30.18
N ARG A 506 15.24 18.73 30.40
CA ARG A 506 14.08 19.14 31.18
C ARG A 506 14.34 19.00 32.67
N LYS A 507 14.02 20.07 33.41
CA LYS A 507 14.07 20.10 34.88
C LYS A 507 12.93 19.33 35.54
N GLU A 508 11.94 18.91 34.77
CA GLU A 508 10.77 18.18 35.26
C GLU A 508 11.15 16.78 35.73
N THR A 509 10.53 16.35 36.81
CA THR A 509 10.73 15.00 37.35
C THR A 509 9.86 13.99 36.59
N ALA A 510 10.21 12.70 36.64
CA ALA A 510 9.38 11.66 36.07
C ALA A 510 7.99 11.58 36.74
N VAL A 511 7.94 11.88 38.04
CA VAL A 511 6.68 11.93 38.81
C VAL A 511 5.79 13.07 38.32
N SER A 512 6.33 14.27 38.08
CA SER A 512 5.50 15.35 37.53
C SER A 512 5.01 15.06 36.11
N GLY A 513 5.83 14.36 35.30
CA GLY A 513 5.41 13.88 33.98
C GLY A 513 4.27 12.85 34.05
N ALA A 514 4.32 11.92 34.98
CA ALA A 514 3.24 10.95 35.19
C ALA A 514 1.94 11.60 35.69
N ASN A 515 2.05 12.60 36.59
CA ASN A 515 0.90 13.36 37.03
C ASN A 515 0.24 14.14 35.90
N GLN A 516 1.06 14.77 35.03
CA GLN A 516 0.56 15.45 33.83
C GLN A 516 -0.21 14.50 32.92
N LEU A 517 0.30 13.29 32.69
CA LEU A 517 -0.42 12.27 31.91
C LEU A 517 -1.77 11.91 32.53
N TYR A 518 -1.83 11.79 33.86
CA TYR A 518 -3.10 11.56 34.55
C TYR A 518 -4.08 12.72 34.35
N GLU A 519 -3.61 13.98 34.48
CA GLU A 519 -4.40 15.18 34.23
C GLU A 519 -4.89 15.28 32.79
N ASP A 520 -4.06 14.87 31.82
CA ASP A 520 -4.38 14.79 30.39
C ASP A 520 -5.38 13.66 30.07
N GLY A 521 -5.76 12.85 31.05
CA GLY A 521 -6.78 11.82 30.92
C GLY A 521 -6.24 10.42 30.63
N PHE A 522 -4.93 10.20 30.65
CA PHE A 522 -4.38 8.84 30.60
C PHE A 522 -4.67 8.10 31.91
N ARG A 523 -5.03 6.81 31.80
CA ARG A 523 -5.38 5.98 32.95
C ARG A 523 -4.52 4.75 33.10
N SER A 524 -3.98 4.23 31.97
CA SER A 524 -3.13 3.04 32.03
C SER A 524 -1.91 3.12 31.12
N LEU A 525 -0.85 2.44 31.58
CA LEU A 525 0.34 2.16 30.82
C LEU A 525 0.51 0.65 30.73
N ILE A 526 0.61 0.11 29.54
CA ILE A 526 0.78 -1.31 29.25
C ILE A 526 2.18 -1.54 28.73
N LEU A 527 2.94 -2.40 29.40
CA LEU A 527 4.29 -2.81 29.01
C LEU A 527 4.28 -4.24 28.52
N THR A 528 4.83 -4.49 27.32
CA THR A 528 5.07 -5.82 26.77
C THR A 528 6.57 -6.11 26.76
N PRO A 529 7.15 -6.68 27.82
CA PRO A 529 8.60 -6.86 27.99
C PRO A 529 9.24 -7.70 26.88
N SER A 530 8.54 -8.73 26.37
CA SER A 530 9.02 -9.62 25.32
C SER A 530 9.33 -8.93 24.00
N GLU A 531 8.73 -7.77 23.77
CA GLU A 531 8.87 -7.00 22.54
C GLU A 531 9.99 -5.94 22.61
N LEU A 532 10.60 -5.77 23.77
CA LEU A 532 11.78 -4.91 23.92
C LEU A 532 13.05 -5.57 23.36
N ILE A 533 14.06 -4.77 23.07
CA ILE A 533 15.27 -5.15 22.35
C ILE A 533 16.01 -6.29 23.04
N ASP A 534 16.07 -6.22 24.37
CA ASP A 534 16.69 -7.23 25.23
C ASP A 534 16.08 -7.24 26.62
N ALA A 535 16.34 -8.30 27.37
CA ALA A 535 15.82 -8.47 28.72
C ALA A 535 16.32 -7.40 29.71
N GLN A 536 17.48 -6.80 29.48
CA GLN A 536 18.04 -5.77 30.34
C GLN A 536 17.27 -4.45 30.15
N ALA A 537 16.98 -4.08 28.90
CA ALA A 537 16.14 -2.91 28.58
C ALA A 537 14.73 -3.08 29.16
N ALA A 538 14.15 -4.29 29.05
CA ALA A 538 12.85 -4.61 29.63
C ALA A 538 12.85 -4.43 31.15
N GLN A 539 13.85 -4.95 31.84
CA GLN A 539 13.96 -4.84 33.29
C GLN A 539 14.21 -3.39 33.75
N GLN A 540 15.02 -2.64 33.03
CA GLN A 540 15.28 -1.23 33.34
C GLN A 540 14.02 -0.40 33.16
N MET A 541 13.29 -0.57 32.04
CA MET A 541 12.04 0.12 31.79
C MET A 541 10.98 -0.22 32.86
N ARG A 542 10.83 -1.49 33.18
CA ARG A 542 9.97 -1.95 34.25
C ARG A 542 10.31 -1.28 35.60
N THR A 543 11.57 -1.29 36.00
CA THR A 543 12.03 -0.66 37.26
C THR A 543 11.71 0.84 37.29
N GLN A 544 11.89 1.54 36.18
CA GLN A 544 11.56 2.97 36.08
C GLN A 544 10.05 3.22 36.18
N ILE A 545 9.22 2.39 35.55
CA ILE A 545 7.77 2.48 35.64
C ILE A 545 7.33 2.23 37.10
N GLU A 546 7.81 1.18 37.72
CA GLU A 546 7.44 0.81 39.10
C GLU A 546 7.89 1.86 40.12
N ALA A 547 9.02 2.53 39.88
CA ALA A 547 9.50 3.62 40.73
C ALA A 547 8.58 4.87 40.70
N VAL A 548 7.76 5.04 39.65
CA VAL A 548 6.90 6.21 39.47
C VAL A 548 5.42 5.85 39.68
N LEU A 549 4.95 4.74 39.12
CA LEU A 549 3.54 4.34 39.14
C LEU A 549 3.23 3.31 40.23
N GLY A 550 4.26 2.74 40.87
CA GLY A 550 4.09 1.65 41.86
C GLY A 550 3.94 0.28 41.23
N ALA A 551 3.41 -0.65 42.01
CA ALA A 551 3.22 -2.04 41.57
C ALA A 551 2.20 -2.16 40.44
N PRO A 552 2.37 -3.13 39.53
CA PRO A 552 1.40 -3.37 38.47
C PRO A 552 0.05 -3.80 39.06
N ILE A 553 -1.04 -3.37 38.42
CA ILE A 553 -2.40 -3.76 38.81
C ILE A 553 -2.83 -5.09 38.20
N LEU A 554 -2.27 -5.44 37.04
CA LEU A 554 -2.49 -6.71 36.36
C LEU A 554 -1.20 -7.14 35.69
N GLN A 555 -0.89 -8.43 35.80
CA GLN A 555 0.19 -9.03 35.06
C GLN A 555 -0.30 -10.37 34.51
N ASP A 556 -0.28 -10.49 33.22
CA ASP A 556 -0.63 -11.71 32.47
C ASP A 556 0.53 -12.13 31.58
N ASP A 557 0.44 -13.31 30.95
CA ASP A 557 1.48 -13.88 30.10
C ASP A 557 2.00 -12.89 29.03
N GLY A 558 3.07 -12.20 29.39
CA GLY A 558 3.79 -11.28 28.52
C GLY A 558 3.42 -9.80 28.63
N ARG A 559 2.41 -9.40 29.42
CA ARG A 559 2.00 -8.01 29.59
C ARG A 559 1.87 -7.59 31.05
N ILE A 560 2.23 -6.34 31.29
CA ILE A 560 2.20 -5.73 32.63
C ILE A 560 1.44 -4.40 32.52
N ILE A 561 0.38 -4.26 33.31
CA ILE A 561 -0.50 -3.09 33.29
C ILE A 561 -0.30 -2.27 34.57
N TYR A 562 -0.04 -0.99 34.39
CA TYR A 562 0.13 -0.01 35.46
C TYR A 562 -0.97 1.04 35.35
N ALA A 563 -1.44 1.53 36.52
CA ALA A 563 -2.38 2.63 36.58
C ALA A 563 -1.67 3.97 36.79
N PHE A 564 -2.08 5.00 36.04
CA PHE A 564 -1.82 6.37 36.45
C PHE A 564 -2.76 6.73 37.60
N GLN A 565 -2.18 7.24 38.68
CA GLN A 565 -2.93 7.66 39.87
C GLN A 565 -2.67 9.12 40.15
N PRO A 566 -3.66 9.86 40.73
CA PRO A 566 -3.37 11.20 41.18
C PRO A 566 -2.29 11.13 42.26
N SER A 567 -1.32 12.04 42.22
CA SER A 567 -0.32 12.08 43.28
C SER A 567 -1.02 12.44 44.60
N ASN A 568 -0.89 11.56 45.59
CA ASN A 568 -1.18 11.93 46.97
C ASN A 568 -0.07 12.87 47.48
N THR A 569 0.04 14.06 46.87
CA THR A 569 0.85 15.13 47.46
C THR A 569 -0.06 15.91 48.38
N ASP A 570 -0.20 15.39 49.61
CA ASP A 570 -0.50 16.27 50.77
C ASP A 570 0.74 17.04 51.19
#